data_4a2fa31e3c55c893b9f30f3a78f4afba
#
_entry.id   4a2fa31e3c55c893b9f30f3a78f4afba
#
_cell.length_a   1.000
_cell.length_b   1.000
_cell.length_c   1.000
_cell.angle_alpha   90.00
_cell.angle_beta   90.00
_cell.angle_gamma   90.00
#
_symmetry.space_group_name_H-M   'P 1'
#
loop_
_entity.id
_entity.type
_entity.pdbx_description
1 polymer ?
#
loop_
_entity_poly.entity_id
_entity_poly.type
_entity_poly.pdbx_seq_one_letter_code
_entity_poly.pdbx_strand_id
1 'polypeptide(L)'
;VLRYFAEHPPKRTLKFMWYGSEEIGLEGSWAYVKAHKEELSDHLLMINVDVAGPVLGADRIAATAEEKLATYLDYFVKIHGFAAETKQGIYSSDSIPFADSGVPAVNFTRFGAQGAAYIHNRFDTLEFLSAQALEKTTRLVLAFSQEMANAAVLPVERKIPQNMVEEVEKYLYKKELSEAAEEK
;
A
#
# COMPACT_ATOMS: atom_id res chain seq x y z
N VAL A 1 8.95 12.54 -0.77
CA VAL A 1 7.52 12.78 -1.03
C VAL A 1 7.01 13.89 -0.12
N LEU A 2 7.02 13.73 1.23
CA LEU A 2 6.52 14.73 2.19
C LEU A 2 7.09 16.13 1.95
N ARG A 3 8.43 16.28 1.84
CA ARG A 3 9.07 17.57 1.60
C ARG A 3 8.56 18.25 0.32
N TYR A 4 8.40 17.47 -0.75
CA TYR A 4 7.87 18.00 -2.00
C TYR A 4 6.48 18.62 -1.82
N PHE A 5 5.56 17.91 -1.16
CA PHE A 5 4.20 18.41 -0.96
C PHE A 5 4.10 19.52 0.10
N ALA A 6 5.06 19.65 0.99
CA ALA A 6 5.17 20.80 1.88
C ALA A 6 5.49 22.10 1.11
N GLU A 7 6.27 21.98 0.04
CA GLU A 7 6.64 23.09 -0.84
C GLU A 7 5.64 23.30 -2.00
N HIS A 8 4.92 22.25 -2.38
CA HIS A 8 3.96 22.22 -3.49
C HIS A 8 2.61 21.64 -3.00
N PRO A 9 1.79 22.43 -2.31
CA PRO A 9 0.53 21.96 -1.75
C PRO A 9 -0.41 21.35 -2.81
N PRO A 10 -0.92 20.14 -2.60
CA PRO A 10 -1.80 19.48 -3.55
C PRO A 10 -3.26 19.98 -3.39
N LYS A 11 -4.13 19.64 -4.36
CA LYS A 11 -5.56 19.95 -4.30
C LYS A 11 -6.31 19.13 -3.25
N ARG A 12 -5.84 17.92 -2.93
CA ARG A 12 -6.41 17.04 -1.91
C ARG A 12 -5.49 16.96 -0.70
N THR A 13 -6.07 16.80 0.46
CA THR A 13 -5.32 16.56 1.68
C THR A 13 -4.52 15.25 1.59
N LEU A 14 -3.24 15.33 1.93
CA LEU A 14 -2.38 14.16 2.13
C LEU A 14 -2.05 14.03 3.61
N LYS A 15 -2.34 12.87 4.17
CA LYS A 15 -1.89 12.48 5.52
C LYS A 15 -0.66 11.59 5.38
N PHE A 16 0.45 11.97 5.98
CA PHE A 16 1.66 11.15 6.05
C PHE A 16 1.71 10.46 7.40
N MET A 17 1.82 9.13 7.36
CA MET A 17 1.77 8.29 8.56
C MET A 17 2.93 7.31 8.56
N TRP A 18 3.50 7.07 9.72
CA TRP A 18 4.53 6.06 9.97
C TRP A 18 4.00 5.15 11.06
N TYR A 19 3.69 3.92 10.70
CA TYR A 19 3.16 2.95 11.63
C TYR A 19 4.28 2.22 12.35
N GLY A 20 4.04 1.94 13.63
CA GLY A 20 4.88 1.04 14.42
C GLY A 20 4.24 -0.34 14.54
N SER A 21 5.05 -1.31 14.94
CA SER A 21 4.56 -2.66 15.28
C SER A 21 3.85 -3.40 14.12
N GLU A 22 4.29 -3.14 12.88
CA GLU A 22 3.80 -3.86 11.70
C GLU A 22 4.07 -5.36 11.83
N GLU A 23 5.30 -5.73 12.22
CA GLU A 23 5.82 -7.10 12.34
C GLU A 23 5.11 -7.98 13.38
N ILE A 24 4.33 -7.40 14.27
CA ILE A 24 3.60 -8.11 15.32
C ILE A 24 2.08 -8.06 15.12
N GLY A 25 1.63 -7.83 13.90
CA GLY A 25 0.21 -7.90 13.52
C GLY A 25 -0.41 -6.59 13.09
N LEU A 26 0.35 -5.68 12.44
CA LEU A 26 -0.16 -4.42 11.90
C LEU A 26 -0.77 -3.50 12.97
N GLU A 27 -0.25 -3.56 14.20
CA GLU A 27 -0.85 -2.93 15.38
C GLU A 27 -1.05 -1.42 15.22
N GLY A 28 -0.08 -0.72 14.60
CA GLY A 28 -0.14 0.72 14.39
C GLY A 28 -1.24 1.13 13.43
N SER A 29 -1.39 0.43 12.32
CA SER A 29 -2.44 0.70 11.32
C SER A 29 -3.83 0.29 11.82
N TRP A 30 -3.96 -0.82 12.56
CA TRP A 30 -5.21 -1.18 13.26
C TRP A 30 -5.61 -0.13 14.29
N ALA A 31 -4.67 0.34 15.10
CA ALA A 31 -4.94 1.39 16.09
C ALA A 31 -5.42 2.68 15.42
N TYR A 32 -4.79 3.06 14.29
CA TYR A 32 -5.23 4.23 13.53
C TYR A 32 -6.66 4.06 12.99
N VAL A 33 -6.93 2.98 12.28
CA VAL A 33 -8.24 2.70 11.69
C VAL A 33 -9.34 2.68 12.75
N LYS A 34 -9.07 2.08 13.91
CA LYS A 34 -10.00 2.03 15.04
C LYS A 34 -10.26 3.41 15.63
N ALA A 35 -9.21 4.20 15.84
CA ALA A 35 -9.31 5.53 16.45
C ALA A 35 -9.99 6.56 15.52
N HIS A 36 -9.85 6.40 14.20
CA HIS A 36 -10.37 7.34 13.19
C HIS A 36 -11.51 6.76 12.34
N LYS A 37 -12.26 5.80 12.90
CA LYS A 37 -13.31 5.07 12.17
C LYS A 37 -14.31 6.00 11.46
N GLU A 38 -14.69 7.11 12.09
CA GLU A 38 -15.64 8.06 11.53
C GLU A 38 -15.06 8.89 10.38
N GLU A 39 -13.73 9.11 10.40
CA GLU A 39 -13.02 9.86 9.36
C GLU A 39 -12.69 8.99 8.12
N LEU A 40 -12.77 7.66 8.24
CA LEU A 40 -12.38 6.76 7.14
C LEU A 40 -13.23 6.97 5.89
N SER A 41 -14.46 7.49 6.02
CA SER A 41 -15.30 7.85 4.87
C SER A 41 -14.63 8.89 3.95
N ASP A 42 -13.77 9.73 4.50
CA ASP A 42 -13.06 10.78 3.78
C ASP A 42 -11.71 10.32 3.19
N HIS A 43 -11.25 9.11 3.58
CA HIS A 43 -10.05 8.51 3.03
C HIS A 43 -10.35 7.91 1.65
N LEU A 44 -9.89 8.55 0.60
CA LEU A 44 -10.17 8.15 -0.78
C LEU A 44 -9.27 7.02 -1.27
N LEU A 45 -8.02 7.02 -0.83
CA LEU A 45 -6.99 6.05 -1.22
C LEU A 45 -5.88 6.01 -0.17
N MET A 46 -5.51 4.81 0.24
CA MET A 46 -4.30 4.55 1.02
C MET A 46 -3.15 4.22 0.08
N ILE A 47 -2.03 4.91 0.21
CA ILE A 47 -0.79 4.63 -0.52
C ILE A 47 0.20 4.08 0.49
N ASN A 48 0.49 2.79 0.39
CA ASN A 48 1.45 2.10 1.24
C ASN A 48 2.79 1.95 0.54
N VAL A 49 3.87 2.12 1.28
CA VAL A 49 5.24 1.90 0.80
C VAL A 49 5.94 1.03 1.82
N ASP A 50 6.24 -0.19 1.42
CA ASP A 50 6.84 -1.18 2.29
C ASP A 50 7.86 -2.02 1.51
N VAL A 51 8.94 -2.44 2.15
CA VAL A 51 10.08 -3.13 1.50
C VAL A 51 10.57 -2.36 0.27
N ALA A 52 10.94 -1.10 0.44
CA ALA A 52 11.20 -0.19 -0.68
C ALA A 52 12.66 -0.14 -1.18
N GLY A 53 13.60 -0.74 -0.50
CA GLY A 53 15.02 -0.46 -0.72
C GLY A 53 15.96 -1.61 -1.07
N PRO A 54 15.57 -2.90 -1.16
CA PRO A 54 16.50 -3.99 -1.44
C PRO A 54 17.34 -3.72 -2.69
N VAL A 55 18.65 -4.00 -2.61
CA VAL A 55 19.58 -3.87 -3.76
C VAL A 55 19.09 -4.73 -4.93
N LEU A 56 18.80 -6.00 -4.66
CA LEU A 56 18.27 -6.93 -5.65
C LEU A 56 16.74 -6.98 -5.57
N GLY A 57 16.07 -6.82 -6.69
CA GLY A 57 14.62 -6.93 -6.75
C GLY A 57 14.00 -6.19 -7.94
N ALA A 58 12.72 -6.44 -8.11
CA ALA A 58 11.85 -5.74 -9.05
C ALA A 58 10.78 -4.96 -8.30
N ASP A 59 10.45 -3.77 -8.80
CA ASP A 59 9.38 -2.97 -8.23
C ASP A 59 8.03 -3.61 -8.58
N ARG A 60 7.13 -3.68 -7.60
CA ARG A 60 5.79 -4.23 -7.73
C ARG A 60 4.77 -3.29 -7.12
N ILE A 61 3.60 -3.24 -7.75
CA ILE A 61 2.48 -2.44 -7.29
C ILE A 61 1.26 -3.35 -7.20
N ALA A 62 0.71 -3.50 -6.01
CA ALA A 62 -0.53 -4.23 -5.78
C ALA A 62 -1.67 -3.25 -5.47
N ALA A 63 -2.77 -3.35 -6.20
CA ALA A 63 -3.96 -2.53 -6.00
C ALA A 63 -5.07 -3.36 -5.33
N THR A 64 -5.34 -3.09 -4.07
CA THR A 64 -6.51 -3.60 -3.34
C THR A 64 -7.69 -2.66 -3.59
N ALA A 65 -8.20 -2.69 -4.81
CA ALA A 65 -9.20 -1.76 -5.34
C ALA A 65 -9.87 -2.38 -6.57
N GLU A 66 -10.74 -1.62 -7.24
CA GLU A 66 -11.33 -2.02 -8.53
C GLU A 66 -10.23 -2.31 -9.58
N GLU A 67 -10.44 -3.30 -10.44
CA GLU A 67 -9.47 -3.74 -11.46
C GLU A 67 -9.03 -2.59 -12.39
N LYS A 68 -9.92 -1.63 -12.64
CA LYS A 68 -9.58 -0.44 -13.43
C LYS A 68 -8.42 0.37 -12.84
N LEU A 69 -8.21 0.34 -11.51
CA LEU A 69 -7.04 0.99 -10.91
C LEU A 69 -5.75 0.22 -11.23
N ALA A 70 -5.76 -1.11 -11.21
CA ALA A 70 -4.62 -1.92 -11.63
C ALA A 70 -4.28 -1.67 -13.11
N THR A 71 -5.29 -1.60 -13.96
CA THR A 71 -5.14 -1.24 -15.37
C THR A 71 -4.56 0.17 -15.55
N TYR A 72 -5.07 1.15 -14.80
CA TYR A 72 -4.52 2.50 -14.79
C TYR A 72 -3.04 2.51 -14.37
N LEU A 73 -2.67 1.78 -13.31
CA LEU A 73 -1.29 1.66 -12.83
C LEU A 73 -0.37 1.05 -13.90
N ASP A 74 -0.83 0.06 -14.65
CA ASP A 74 -0.06 -0.54 -15.76
C ASP A 74 0.25 0.48 -16.86
N TYR A 75 -0.71 1.32 -17.23
CA TYR A 75 -0.46 2.44 -18.14
C TYR A 75 0.42 3.52 -17.52
N PHE A 76 0.16 3.86 -16.26
CA PHE A 76 0.92 4.88 -15.53
C PHE A 76 2.41 4.56 -15.50
N VAL A 77 2.80 3.34 -15.11
CA VAL A 77 4.23 2.97 -15.05
C VAL A 77 4.89 3.02 -16.43
N LYS A 78 4.17 2.64 -17.49
CA LYS A 78 4.68 2.69 -18.88
C LYS A 78 4.87 4.11 -19.37
N ILE A 79 3.89 4.99 -19.15
CA ILE A 79 3.92 6.39 -19.60
C ILE A 79 5.03 7.15 -18.89
N HIS A 80 5.23 6.90 -17.60
CA HIS A 80 6.28 7.55 -16.81
C HIS A 80 7.65 6.86 -16.88
N GLY A 81 7.78 5.79 -17.65
CA GLY A 81 9.05 5.09 -17.85
C GLY A 81 9.52 4.30 -16.62
N PHE A 82 8.61 3.89 -15.74
CA PHE A 82 8.94 3.02 -14.62
C PHE A 82 8.83 1.54 -15.01
N ALA A 83 9.80 0.76 -14.57
CA ALA A 83 9.76 -0.70 -14.70
C ALA A 83 9.22 -1.29 -13.40
N ALA A 84 7.90 -1.47 -13.33
CA ALA A 84 7.22 -2.10 -12.21
C ALA A 84 6.14 -3.07 -12.72
N GLU A 85 5.98 -4.19 -12.03
CA GLU A 85 4.88 -5.12 -12.23
C GLU A 85 3.64 -4.61 -11.48
N THR A 86 2.49 -4.57 -12.14
CA THR A 86 1.24 -4.10 -11.55
C THR A 86 0.19 -5.20 -11.55
N LYS A 87 -0.60 -5.31 -10.47
CA LYS A 87 -1.70 -6.25 -10.40
C LYS A 87 -2.80 -5.78 -9.45
N GLN A 88 -4.03 -6.25 -9.66
CA GLN A 88 -5.03 -6.27 -8.60
C GLN A 88 -4.66 -7.38 -7.59
N GLY A 89 -4.77 -7.10 -6.32
CA GLY A 89 -4.48 -8.04 -5.24
C GLY A 89 -4.16 -7.35 -3.93
N ILE A 90 -4.05 -8.14 -2.89
CA ILE A 90 -3.61 -7.69 -1.57
C ILE A 90 -2.08 -7.75 -1.44
N TYR A 91 -1.57 -7.00 -0.50
CA TYR A 91 -0.21 -7.10 0.02
C TYR A 91 -0.26 -7.10 1.55
N SER A 92 0.39 -8.07 2.17
CA SER A 92 0.42 -8.24 3.64
C SER A 92 1.24 -7.12 4.28
N SER A 93 0.60 -6.02 4.63
CA SER A 93 1.21 -4.84 5.24
C SER A 93 0.12 -3.90 5.78
N ASP A 94 0.49 -2.71 6.25
CA ASP A 94 -0.37 -1.69 6.88
C ASP A 94 -1.57 -1.22 6.02
N SER A 95 -1.63 -1.60 4.76
CA SER A 95 -2.80 -1.36 3.90
C SER A 95 -4.00 -2.27 4.21
N ILE A 96 -3.79 -3.43 4.85
CA ILE A 96 -4.84 -4.42 5.12
C ILE A 96 -5.95 -3.86 6.03
N PRO A 97 -5.66 -3.22 7.19
CA PRO A 97 -6.70 -2.63 8.03
C PRO A 97 -7.54 -1.58 7.31
N PHE A 98 -6.94 -0.81 6.42
CA PHE A 98 -7.65 0.17 5.61
C PHE A 98 -8.57 -0.50 4.59
N ALA A 99 -8.06 -1.51 3.86
CA ALA A 99 -8.85 -2.27 2.91
C ALA A 99 -10.03 -2.99 3.59
N ASP A 100 -9.80 -3.57 4.76
CA ASP A 100 -10.85 -4.18 5.60
C ASP A 100 -11.94 -3.18 6.03
N SER A 101 -11.56 -1.93 6.15
CA SER A 101 -12.48 -0.82 6.46
C SER A 101 -13.05 -0.12 5.21
N GLY A 102 -12.88 -0.72 4.03
CA GLY A 102 -13.45 -0.24 2.77
C GLY A 102 -12.68 0.92 2.12
N VAL A 103 -11.43 1.19 2.53
CA VAL A 103 -10.56 2.18 1.89
C VAL A 103 -9.69 1.49 0.84
N PRO A 104 -9.80 1.83 -0.45
CA PRO A 104 -8.92 1.29 -1.47
C PRO A 104 -7.45 1.55 -1.16
N ALA A 105 -6.57 0.61 -1.51
CA ALA A 105 -5.16 0.74 -1.23
C ALA A 105 -4.28 0.40 -2.44
N VAL A 106 -3.15 1.08 -2.55
CA VAL A 106 -2.07 0.77 -3.49
C VAL A 106 -0.80 0.56 -2.70
N ASN A 107 -0.17 -0.58 -2.90
CA ASN A 107 1.07 -0.96 -2.23
C ASN A 107 2.24 -0.90 -3.20
N PHE A 108 3.24 -0.09 -2.89
CA PHE A 108 4.50 0.01 -3.62
C PHE A 108 5.56 -0.79 -2.87
N THR A 109 6.09 -1.81 -3.50
CA THR A 109 7.04 -2.75 -2.90
C THR A 109 8.19 -3.05 -3.86
N ARG A 110 9.30 -3.57 -3.33
CA ARG A 110 10.41 -4.04 -4.15
C ARG A 110 10.90 -5.38 -3.63
N PHE A 111 10.64 -6.44 -4.39
CA PHE A 111 11.02 -7.80 -4.04
C PHE A 111 12.02 -8.40 -5.02
N GLY A 112 12.96 -9.18 -4.48
CA GLY A 112 13.86 -10.04 -5.21
C GLY A 112 13.48 -11.52 -5.09
N ALA A 113 14.37 -12.37 -5.58
CA ALA A 113 14.32 -13.80 -5.32
C ALA A 113 14.47 -14.07 -3.81
N GLN A 114 14.06 -15.26 -3.37
CA GLN A 114 14.25 -15.68 -1.99
C GLN A 114 15.73 -15.53 -1.58
N GLY A 115 15.98 -14.90 -0.44
CA GLY A 115 17.33 -14.58 0.06
C GLY A 115 17.92 -13.26 -0.48
N ALA A 116 17.20 -12.53 -1.33
CA ALA A 116 17.63 -11.21 -1.81
C ALA A 116 17.40 -10.08 -0.80
N ALA A 117 16.62 -10.33 0.24
CA ALA A 117 16.40 -9.43 1.37
C ALA A 117 16.24 -10.24 2.67
N TYR A 118 16.65 -9.66 3.77
CA TYR A 118 16.54 -10.24 5.11
C TYR A 118 15.42 -9.58 5.91
N ILE A 119 14.21 -9.55 5.36
CA ILE A 119 13.05 -9.00 6.06
C ILE A 119 12.63 -9.92 7.22
N HIS A 120 11.98 -9.35 8.24
CA HIS A 120 11.42 -10.03 9.43
C HIS A 120 12.48 -10.70 10.33
N ASN A 121 13.73 -10.23 10.31
CA ASN A 121 14.77 -10.78 11.19
C ASN A 121 15.90 -9.76 11.47
N ARG A 122 16.76 -10.09 12.42
CA ARG A 122 17.87 -9.23 12.89
C ARG A 122 18.94 -8.90 11.82
N PHE A 123 18.91 -9.55 10.67
CA PHE A 123 19.84 -9.30 9.57
C PHE A 123 19.30 -8.29 8.55
N ASP A 124 18.10 -7.76 8.78
CA ASP A 124 17.58 -6.63 8.01
C ASP A 124 18.33 -5.35 8.41
N THR A 125 19.41 -5.08 7.71
CA THR A 125 20.33 -3.98 7.96
C THR A 125 20.50 -3.10 6.73
N LEU A 126 21.04 -1.89 6.93
CA LEU A 126 21.24 -0.91 5.85
C LEU A 126 22.15 -1.41 4.71
N GLU A 127 22.98 -2.43 4.95
CA GLU A 127 23.89 -3.02 3.95
C GLU A 127 23.15 -3.61 2.74
N PHE A 128 21.91 -4.04 2.94
CA PHE A 128 21.07 -4.63 1.90
C PHE A 128 20.19 -3.62 1.19
N LEU A 129 20.28 -2.36 1.57
CA LEU A 129 19.53 -1.27 0.94
C LEU A 129 20.38 -0.51 -0.07
N SER A 130 19.73 -0.04 -1.12
CA SER A 130 20.32 0.80 -2.16
C SER A 130 19.65 2.17 -2.16
N ALA A 131 20.45 3.23 -2.00
CA ALA A 131 19.97 4.59 -2.16
C ALA A 131 19.34 4.82 -3.55
N GLN A 132 19.90 4.19 -4.59
CA GLN A 132 19.35 4.28 -5.94
C GLN A 132 17.99 3.57 -6.07
N ALA A 133 17.82 2.40 -5.41
CA ALA A 133 16.52 1.71 -5.39
C ALA A 133 15.47 2.53 -4.62
N LEU A 134 15.84 3.08 -3.47
CA LEU A 134 14.96 3.98 -2.69
C LEU A 134 14.59 5.24 -3.46
N GLU A 135 15.54 5.86 -4.17
CA GLU A 135 15.26 7.01 -5.04
C GLU A 135 14.26 6.65 -6.13
N LYS A 136 14.44 5.51 -6.80
CA LYS A 136 13.54 5.05 -7.86
C LYS A 136 12.11 4.84 -7.32
N THR A 137 11.96 4.14 -6.21
CA THR A 137 10.66 3.95 -5.56
C THR A 137 10.08 5.30 -5.13
N THR A 138 10.90 6.19 -4.56
CA THR A 138 10.45 7.53 -4.17
C THR A 138 9.92 8.34 -5.34
N ARG A 139 10.58 8.30 -6.51
CA ARG A 139 10.13 8.98 -7.74
C ARG A 139 8.81 8.40 -8.23
N LEU A 140 8.68 7.08 -8.22
CA LEU A 140 7.45 6.38 -8.61
C LEU A 140 6.27 6.76 -7.70
N VAL A 141 6.46 6.68 -6.39
CA VAL A 141 5.44 7.06 -5.40
C VAL A 141 5.10 8.55 -5.50
N LEU A 142 6.09 9.42 -5.69
CA LEU A 142 5.86 10.85 -5.85
C LEU A 142 5.01 11.14 -7.08
N ALA A 143 5.37 10.60 -8.25
CA ALA A 143 4.63 10.80 -9.48
C ALA A 143 3.18 10.33 -9.35
N PHE A 144 2.96 9.13 -8.80
CA PHE A 144 1.61 8.61 -8.54
C PHE A 144 0.84 9.49 -7.56
N SER A 145 1.46 9.90 -6.45
CA SER A 145 0.82 10.76 -5.46
C SER A 145 0.45 12.14 -6.03
N GLN A 146 1.29 12.70 -6.91
CA GLN A 146 1.00 13.97 -7.60
C GLN A 146 -0.23 13.85 -8.48
N GLU A 147 -0.36 12.76 -9.25
CA GLU A 147 -1.54 12.55 -10.08
C GLU A 147 -2.79 12.35 -9.24
N MET A 148 -2.75 11.48 -8.23
CA MET A 148 -3.92 11.23 -7.37
C MET A 148 -4.34 12.48 -6.61
N ALA A 149 -3.40 13.20 -6.02
CA ALA A 149 -3.69 14.37 -5.21
C ALA A 149 -4.19 15.59 -6.01
N ASN A 150 -3.91 15.65 -7.32
CA ASN A 150 -4.24 16.80 -8.17
C ASN A 150 -5.25 16.51 -9.28
N ALA A 151 -5.61 15.24 -9.51
CA ALA A 151 -6.57 14.86 -10.54
C ALA A 151 -7.89 15.62 -10.39
N ALA A 152 -8.46 16.12 -11.49
CA ALA A 152 -9.78 16.73 -11.48
C ALA A 152 -10.87 15.70 -11.12
N VAL A 153 -10.74 14.50 -11.68
CA VAL A 153 -11.54 13.33 -11.32
C VAL A 153 -10.56 12.24 -10.87
N LEU A 154 -10.80 11.70 -9.68
CA LEU A 154 -9.94 10.64 -9.14
C LEU A 154 -10.17 9.35 -9.96
N PRO A 155 -9.12 8.69 -10.48
CA PRO A 155 -9.25 7.46 -11.26
C PRO A 155 -9.48 6.21 -10.40
N VAL A 156 -9.84 6.38 -9.15
CA VAL A 156 -10.16 5.31 -8.20
C VAL A 156 -11.53 5.59 -7.59
N GLU A 157 -12.37 4.58 -7.55
CA GLU A 157 -13.60 4.61 -6.75
C GLU A 157 -13.26 4.20 -5.31
N ARG A 158 -13.89 4.90 -4.34
CA ARG A 158 -13.78 4.52 -2.92
C ARG A 158 -14.63 3.28 -2.66
N LYS A 159 -14.15 2.15 -3.18
CA LYS A 159 -14.83 0.86 -3.09
C LYS A 159 -13.81 -0.26 -3.14
N ILE A 160 -14.01 -1.26 -2.31
CA ILE A 160 -13.31 -2.55 -2.40
C ILE A 160 -14.24 -3.53 -3.11
N PRO A 161 -13.86 -4.08 -4.27
CA PRO A 161 -14.69 -5.05 -4.98
C PRO A 161 -14.74 -6.37 -4.22
N GLN A 162 -15.81 -7.16 -4.44
CA GLN A 162 -16.10 -8.35 -3.66
C GLN A 162 -14.94 -9.37 -3.64
N ASN A 163 -14.28 -9.57 -4.78
CA ASN A 163 -13.11 -10.46 -4.85
C ASN A 163 -11.96 -10.02 -3.93
N MET A 164 -11.76 -8.70 -3.75
CA MET A 164 -10.74 -8.16 -2.85
C MET A 164 -11.20 -8.22 -1.38
N VAL A 165 -12.48 -8.04 -1.11
CA VAL A 165 -13.05 -8.28 0.23
C VAL A 165 -12.75 -9.72 0.66
N GLU A 166 -13.04 -10.69 -0.19
CA GLU A 166 -12.81 -12.13 0.08
C GLU A 166 -11.32 -12.43 0.30
N GLU A 167 -10.42 -11.82 -0.46
CA GLU A 167 -8.97 -11.97 -0.24
C GLU A 167 -8.52 -11.38 1.11
N VAL A 168 -9.02 -10.20 1.47
CA VAL A 168 -8.71 -9.57 2.77
C VAL A 168 -9.28 -10.40 3.93
N GLU A 169 -10.53 -10.85 3.84
CA GLU A 169 -11.15 -11.69 4.86
C GLU A 169 -10.41 -13.02 5.04
N LYS A 170 -10.00 -13.66 3.94
CA LYS A 170 -9.19 -14.86 3.97
C LYS A 170 -7.84 -14.63 4.63
N TYR A 171 -7.17 -13.52 4.31
CA TYR A 171 -5.91 -13.15 4.94
C TYR A 171 -6.07 -12.95 6.46
N LEU A 172 -7.18 -12.36 6.88
CA LEU A 172 -7.50 -12.10 8.29
C LEU A 172 -8.13 -13.31 9.01
N TYR A 173 -8.28 -14.46 8.35
CA TYR A 173 -8.91 -15.67 8.91
C TYR A 173 -10.30 -15.41 9.50
N LYS A 174 -11.08 -14.48 8.93
CA LYS A 174 -12.37 -14.06 9.52
C LYS A 174 -13.40 -15.19 9.58
N LYS A 175 -13.44 -16.09 8.59
CA LYS A 175 -14.36 -17.22 8.59
C LYS A 175 -14.05 -18.21 9.70
N GLU A 176 -12.80 -18.61 9.82
CA GLU A 176 -12.33 -19.54 10.85
C GLU A 176 -12.55 -18.98 12.26
N LEU A 177 -12.35 -17.66 12.44
CA LEU A 177 -12.58 -17.00 13.71
C LEU A 177 -14.07 -16.89 14.05
N SER A 178 -14.96 -16.69 13.07
CA SER A 178 -16.40 -16.65 13.30
C SER A 178 -16.95 -18.03 13.65
N GLU A 179 -16.56 -19.08 12.93
CA GLU A 179 -16.94 -20.47 13.23
C GLU A 179 -16.47 -20.90 14.63
N ALA A 180 -15.23 -20.60 14.99
CA ALA A 180 -14.71 -20.90 16.33
C ALA A 180 -15.38 -20.08 17.47
N ALA A 181 -16.03 -18.98 17.16
CA ALA A 181 -16.80 -18.20 18.14
C ALA A 181 -18.23 -18.73 18.35
N GLU A 182 -18.84 -19.36 17.32
CA GLU A 182 -20.17 -19.96 17.40
C GLU A 182 -20.16 -21.33 18.10
N GLU A 183 -19.00 -22.02 18.15
CA GLU A 183 -18.82 -23.29 18.84
C GLU A 183 -18.59 -23.18 20.36
N LYS A 184 -18.52 -21.97 20.91
CA LYS A 184 -18.30 -21.67 22.35
C LYS A 184 -19.58 -21.17 23.02
#